data_795cbaa02fd270f6f6758e4cc3538dba
#
_entry.id   795cbaa02fd270f6f6758e4cc3538dba
#
_cell.length_a   1.000
_cell.length_b   1.000
_cell.length_c   1.000
_cell.angle_alpha   90.00
_cell.angle_beta   90.00
_cell.angle_gamma   90.00
#
_symmetry.space_group_name_H-M   'P 1'
#
loop_
_entity.id
_entity.type
_entity.pdbx_description
1 polymer ?
#
loop_
_entity_poly.entity_id
_entity_poly.type
_entity_poly.pdbx_seq_one_letter_code
_entity_poly.pdbx_strand_id
1 'polypeptide(L)'
;MEANTPDKTVPREIAALLSGERVILRETKRAVTPFGGVAVFIAYLRKVDLVEQIRRHMPICWKSPNHIDPSDTLVAFLMVVLVGAKRFAHAGLLRRDRALHALLGLKRFPTDDTICNLFRKFGMGQVQRFFEPLAEWQMQRLPKRPEGYTLDLDSTVFERYGKQEGSLKGHNPRRHGRPSHHPLLAVLSEAHFLLHGWLRSGNCGTARGAEEFLKEALALWG
;
A
#
# COMPACT_ATOMS: atom_id res chain seq x y z
N MET A 1 1.56 -55.56 1.34
CA MET A 1 2.00 -54.13 1.23
C MET A 1 1.01 -53.32 2.02
N GLU A 2 1.35 -53.05 3.29
CA GLU A 2 0.51 -52.22 4.18
C GLU A 2 0.61 -50.77 3.79
N ALA A 3 -0.55 -50.15 3.55
CA ALA A 3 -0.66 -48.75 3.29
C ALA A 3 -0.29 -47.98 4.58
N ASN A 4 0.79 -47.25 4.50
CA ASN A 4 1.29 -46.35 5.57
C ASN A 4 0.26 -45.27 5.85
N THR A 5 -0.54 -45.45 6.91
CA THR A 5 -1.49 -44.46 7.40
C THR A 5 -0.69 -43.26 7.93
N PRO A 6 -0.94 -42.02 7.47
CA PRO A 6 -0.19 -40.91 7.97
C PRO A 6 -0.39 -40.74 9.47
N ASP A 7 0.73 -40.65 10.17
CA ASP A 7 0.87 -40.43 11.60
C ASP A 7 -0.08 -39.31 12.05
N LYS A 8 -0.98 -39.65 12.95
CA LYS A 8 -1.84 -38.66 13.63
C LYS A 8 -0.93 -37.84 14.56
N THR A 9 -0.47 -36.68 14.07
CA THR A 9 0.34 -35.77 14.89
C THR A 9 -0.31 -35.56 16.24
N VAL A 10 0.37 -36.05 17.26
CA VAL A 10 -0.05 -35.91 18.66
C VAL A 10 -0.07 -34.41 19.00
N PRO A 11 -1.17 -33.90 19.61
CA PRO A 11 -1.22 -32.50 20.04
C PRO A 11 -0.05 -32.19 20.97
N ARG A 12 0.73 -31.16 20.62
CA ARG A 12 1.83 -30.74 21.48
C ARG A 12 1.29 -29.81 22.56
N GLU A 13 1.49 -30.20 23.80
CA GLU A 13 1.11 -29.42 24.95
C GLU A 13 2.29 -28.57 25.44
N ILE A 14 2.05 -27.29 25.67
CA ILE A 14 3.03 -26.36 26.25
C ILE A 14 2.37 -25.55 27.35
N ALA A 15 3.15 -25.10 28.34
CA ALA A 15 2.70 -24.13 29.31
C ALA A 15 2.87 -22.71 28.79
N ALA A 16 1.88 -21.83 29.03
CA ALA A 16 1.99 -20.42 28.73
C ALA A 16 3.05 -19.77 29.65
N LEU A 17 3.92 -18.94 29.07
CA LEU A 17 5.11 -18.43 29.73
C LEU A 17 4.81 -17.63 31.03
N LEU A 18 3.75 -16.82 31.01
CA LEU A 18 3.45 -15.92 32.14
C LEU A 18 2.38 -16.43 33.07
N SER A 19 1.37 -17.16 32.58
CA SER A 19 0.27 -17.67 33.42
C SER A 19 0.45 -19.12 33.84
N GLY A 20 1.31 -19.88 33.19
CA GLY A 20 1.45 -21.31 33.35
C GLY A 20 0.25 -22.12 32.85
N GLU A 21 -0.75 -21.47 32.23
CA GLU A 21 -1.91 -22.12 31.67
C GLU A 21 -1.53 -23.12 30.59
N ARG A 22 -2.32 -24.15 30.47
CA ARG A 22 -2.15 -25.19 29.45
C ARG A 22 -2.55 -24.69 28.08
N VAL A 23 -1.62 -24.71 27.12
CA VAL A 23 -1.84 -24.41 25.70
C VAL A 23 -1.65 -25.66 24.88
N ILE A 24 -2.65 -26.00 24.06
CA ILE A 24 -2.63 -27.20 23.19
C ILE A 24 -2.40 -26.75 21.76
N LEU A 25 -1.25 -27.11 21.18
CA LEU A 25 -0.93 -26.90 19.79
C LEU A 25 -1.45 -28.09 18.95
N ARG A 26 -2.20 -27.79 17.92
CA ARG A 26 -2.73 -28.82 17.00
C ARG A 26 -2.45 -28.40 15.55
N GLU A 27 -2.10 -29.35 14.72
CA GLU A 27 -2.09 -29.16 13.29
C GLU A 27 -3.52 -29.05 12.75
N THR A 28 -3.70 -28.26 11.72
CA THR A 28 -4.97 -28.11 11.03
C THR A 28 -4.78 -28.17 9.51
N LYS A 29 -5.69 -28.85 8.82
CA LYS A 29 -5.78 -28.83 7.36
C LYS A 29 -6.54 -27.61 6.83
N ARG A 30 -7.14 -26.79 7.73
CA ARG A 30 -7.82 -25.56 7.34
C ARG A 30 -6.79 -24.49 7.02
N ALA A 31 -7.06 -23.69 5.99
CA ALA A 31 -6.25 -22.52 5.71
C ALA A 31 -6.39 -21.51 6.86
N VAL A 32 -5.26 -21.08 7.41
CA VAL A 32 -5.19 -20.08 8.49
C VAL A 32 -4.31 -18.92 8.05
N THR A 33 -4.58 -17.75 8.59
CA THR A 33 -3.80 -16.54 8.34
C THR A 33 -3.44 -15.86 9.65
N PRO A 34 -2.22 -15.37 9.83
CA PRO A 34 -1.87 -14.49 10.96
C PRO A 34 -2.50 -13.10 10.82
N PHE A 35 -3.05 -12.77 9.66
CA PHE A 35 -3.60 -11.46 9.31
C PHE A 35 -5.14 -11.43 9.33
N GLY A 36 -5.77 -12.08 10.31
CA GLY A 36 -7.23 -12.19 10.40
C GLY A 36 -7.97 -10.84 10.38
N GLY A 37 -7.37 -9.79 10.94
CA GLY A 37 -7.91 -8.42 10.90
C GLY A 37 -8.07 -7.85 9.48
N VAL A 38 -7.32 -8.35 8.49
CA VAL A 38 -7.46 -7.95 7.08
C VAL A 38 -8.86 -8.25 6.54
N ALA A 39 -9.54 -9.27 7.07
CA ALA A 39 -10.92 -9.60 6.65
C ALA A 39 -11.89 -8.43 6.90
N VAL A 40 -11.76 -7.75 8.04
CA VAL A 40 -12.57 -6.57 8.38
C VAL A 40 -12.26 -5.41 7.42
N PHE A 41 -10.96 -5.22 7.13
CA PHE A 41 -10.53 -4.19 6.20
C PHE A 41 -11.03 -4.47 4.75
N ILE A 42 -10.98 -5.71 4.29
CA ILE A 42 -11.54 -6.10 2.99
C ILE A 42 -13.05 -5.81 2.93
N ALA A 43 -13.79 -6.09 4.02
CA ALA A 43 -15.21 -5.74 4.10
C ALA A 43 -15.42 -4.23 3.98
N TYR A 44 -14.58 -3.43 4.64
CA TYR A 44 -14.59 -1.97 4.50
C TYR A 44 -14.29 -1.52 3.07
N LEU A 45 -13.25 -2.05 2.42
CA LEU A 45 -12.90 -1.71 1.02
C LEU A 45 -14.04 -1.99 0.05
N ARG A 46 -14.79 -3.10 0.29
CA ARG A 46 -16.01 -3.41 -0.48
C ARG A 46 -17.12 -2.39 -0.24
N LYS A 47 -17.34 -2.01 1.03
CA LYS A 47 -18.38 -1.04 1.41
C LYS A 47 -18.14 0.34 0.79
N VAL A 48 -16.87 0.77 0.68
CA VAL A 48 -16.52 2.06 0.08
C VAL A 48 -16.27 1.97 -1.43
N ASP A 49 -16.35 0.78 -2.01
CA ASP A 49 -16.21 0.53 -3.45
C ASP A 49 -14.81 0.85 -4.03
N LEU A 50 -13.77 0.85 -3.17
CA LEU A 50 -12.42 1.24 -3.59
C LEU A 50 -11.84 0.34 -4.69
N VAL A 51 -12.09 -0.97 -4.61
CA VAL A 51 -11.54 -1.92 -5.59
C VAL A 51 -12.10 -1.67 -6.98
N GLU A 52 -13.40 -1.35 -7.07
CA GLU A 52 -14.06 -1.03 -8.34
C GLU A 52 -13.55 0.30 -8.91
N GLN A 53 -13.31 1.30 -8.04
CA GLN A 53 -12.70 2.56 -8.47
C GLN A 53 -11.28 2.34 -9.02
N ILE A 54 -10.47 1.50 -8.35
CA ILE A 54 -9.15 1.12 -8.85
C ILE A 54 -9.28 0.45 -10.23
N ARG A 55 -10.20 -0.47 -10.43
CA ARG A 55 -10.41 -1.16 -11.72
C ARG A 55 -10.82 -0.20 -12.82
N ARG A 56 -11.78 0.68 -12.54
CA ARG A 56 -12.33 1.66 -13.49
C ARG A 56 -11.27 2.61 -14.02
N HIS A 57 -10.34 3.03 -13.15
CA HIS A 57 -9.36 4.06 -13.47
C HIS A 57 -7.96 3.52 -13.75
N MET A 58 -7.74 2.18 -13.71
CA MET A 58 -6.44 1.58 -13.98
C MET A 58 -5.99 1.83 -15.42
N PRO A 59 -4.94 2.64 -15.64
CA PRO A 59 -4.50 3.01 -17.00
C PRO A 59 -3.56 1.97 -17.63
N ILE A 60 -3.22 0.92 -16.89
CA ILE A 60 -2.26 -0.10 -17.30
C ILE A 60 -3.01 -1.34 -17.78
N CYS A 61 -2.64 -1.84 -18.95
CA CYS A 61 -3.14 -3.09 -19.52
C CYS A 61 -1.98 -4.03 -19.84
N TRP A 62 -2.12 -5.32 -19.53
CA TRP A 62 -1.18 -6.35 -19.92
C TRP A 62 -1.70 -7.14 -21.13
N LYS A 63 -0.81 -7.44 -22.07
CA LYS A 63 -1.14 -8.25 -23.27
C LYS A 63 -1.01 -9.75 -23.03
N SER A 64 -0.23 -10.18 -22.04
CA SER A 64 0.02 -11.61 -21.76
C SER A 64 -1.22 -12.29 -21.20
N PRO A 65 -1.64 -13.46 -21.71
CA PRO A 65 -2.80 -14.19 -21.19
C PRO A 65 -2.59 -14.72 -19.77
N ASN A 66 -1.35 -14.88 -19.34
CA ASN A 66 -0.98 -15.40 -18.01
C ASN A 66 -0.66 -14.30 -16.99
N HIS A 67 -1.04 -13.05 -17.24
CA HIS A 67 -0.79 -11.97 -16.31
C HIS A 67 -1.75 -12.04 -15.10
N ILE A 68 -1.34 -11.39 -14.02
CA ILE A 68 -2.25 -10.99 -12.94
C ILE A 68 -2.75 -9.60 -13.32
N ASP A 69 -4.04 -9.37 -13.20
CA ASP A 69 -4.64 -8.06 -13.52
C ASP A 69 -3.91 -6.93 -12.78
N PRO A 70 -3.63 -5.79 -13.43
CA PRO A 70 -2.95 -4.66 -12.80
C PRO A 70 -3.66 -4.14 -11.55
N SER A 71 -4.99 -4.10 -11.56
CA SER A 71 -5.79 -3.67 -10.42
C SER A 71 -5.68 -4.65 -9.26
N ASP A 72 -5.75 -5.95 -9.55
CA ASP A 72 -5.56 -7.01 -8.54
C ASP A 72 -4.14 -6.98 -7.97
N THR A 73 -3.14 -6.68 -8.82
CA THR A 73 -1.74 -6.49 -8.39
C THR A 73 -1.60 -5.30 -7.45
N LEU A 74 -2.28 -4.18 -7.75
CA LEU A 74 -2.27 -3.00 -6.89
C LEU A 74 -3.00 -3.25 -5.57
N VAL A 75 -4.16 -3.92 -5.58
CA VAL A 75 -4.88 -4.30 -4.36
C VAL A 75 -4.05 -5.25 -3.50
N ALA A 76 -3.39 -6.23 -4.13
CA ALA A 76 -2.47 -7.11 -3.42
C ALA A 76 -1.29 -6.35 -2.79
N PHE A 77 -0.74 -5.35 -3.50
CA PHE A 77 0.29 -4.47 -2.95
C PHE A 77 -0.21 -3.65 -1.75
N LEU A 78 -1.43 -3.11 -1.80
CA LEU A 78 -2.03 -2.45 -0.64
C LEU A 78 -2.11 -3.40 0.57
N MET A 79 -2.46 -4.67 0.37
CA MET A 79 -2.45 -5.66 1.45
C MET A 79 -1.04 -5.90 2.00
N VAL A 80 -0.02 -5.96 1.13
CA VAL A 80 1.39 -6.07 1.54
C VAL A 80 1.79 -4.92 2.47
N VAL A 81 1.38 -3.68 2.14
CA VAL A 81 1.65 -2.50 2.96
C VAL A 81 0.89 -2.56 4.29
N LEU A 82 -0.39 -2.92 4.26
CA LEU A 82 -1.26 -2.96 5.45
C LEU A 82 -0.83 -4.00 6.49
N VAL A 83 -0.26 -5.11 6.06
CA VAL A 83 0.31 -6.11 7.00
C VAL A 83 1.70 -5.71 7.53
N GLY A 84 2.14 -4.48 7.25
CA GLY A 84 3.39 -3.92 7.79
C GLY A 84 4.65 -4.26 6.99
N ALA A 85 4.52 -4.72 5.76
CA ALA A 85 5.66 -4.99 4.90
C ALA A 85 6.38 -3.68 4.51
N LYS A 86 7.72 -3.71 4.57
CA LYS A 86 8.58 -2.55 4.26
C LYS A 86 9.34 -2.70 2.93
N ARG A 87 9.21 -3.83 2.25
CA ARG A 87 9.92 -4.15 0.99
C ARG A 87 9.01 -4.98 0.10
N PHE A 88 9.14 -4.86 -1.21
CA PHE A 88 8.41 -5.69 -2.17
C PHE A 88 8.66 -7.19 -1.97
N ALA A 89 9.90 -7.58 -1.62
CA ALA A 89 10.24 -8.97 -1.31
C ALA A 89 9.36 -9.60 -0.21
N HIS A 90 8.78 -8.78 0.69
CA HIS A 90 7.86 -9.28 1.71
C HIS A 90 6.53 -9.79 1.12
N ALA A 91 6.19 -9.46 -0.12
CA ALA A 91 5.06 -10.06 -0.83
C ALA A 91 5.17 -11.58 -0.90
N GLY A 92 6.40 -12.12 -0.92
CA GLY A 92 6.68 -13.54 -0.86
C GLY A 92 6.08 -14.27 0.36
N LEU A 93 5.96 -13.58 1.49
CA LEU A 93 5.34 -14.12 2.70
C LEU A 93 3.83 -14.34 2.50
N LEU A 94 3.14 -13.36 1.88
CA LEU A 94 1.70 -13.42 1.63
C LEU A 94 1.33 -14.41 0.53
N ARG A 95 2.23 -14.70 -0.40
CA ARG A 95 2.02 -15.71 -1.45
C ARG A 95 1.76 -17.12 -0.91
N ARG A 96 2.18 -17.43 0.31
CA ARG A 96 1.96 -18.73 0.96
C ARG A 96 0.67 -18.77 1.80
N ASP A 97 0.04 -17.63 2.01
CA ASP A 97 -1.17 -17.50 2.83
C ASP A 97 -2.44 -17.78 2.00
N ARG A 98 -2.85 -19.05 1.97
CA ARG A 98 -4.05 -19.48 1.23
C ARG A 98 -5.34 -18.83 1.75
N ALA A 99 -5.43 -18.55 3.05
CA ALA A 99 -6.62 -17.92 3.61
C ALA A 99 -6.74 -16.47 3.12
N LEU A 100 -5.62 -15.74 3.07
CA LEU A 100 -5.59 -14.39 2.52
C LEU A 100 -5.95 -14.37 1.02
N HIS A 101 -5.43 -15.33 0.24
CA HIS A 101 -5.80 -15.44 -1.19
C HIS A 101 -7.30 -15.65 -1.37
N ALA A 102 -7.92 -16.52 -0.57
CA ALA A 102 -9.35 -16.75 -0.63
C ALA A 102 -10.16 -15.52 -0.23
N LEU A 103 -9.75 -14.79 0.80
CA LEU A 103 -10.38 -13.53 1.23
C LEU A 103 -10.34 -12.46 0.14
N LEU A 104 -9.23 -12.38 -0.61
CA LEU A 104 -9.04 -11.43 -1.71
C LEU A 104 -9.68 -11.90 -3.02
N GLY A 105 -10.05 -13.17 -3.15
CA GLY A 105 -10.50 -13.77 -4.40
C GLY A 105 -9.40 -13.92 -5.45
N LEU A 106 -8.13 -13.94 -5.03
CA LEU A 106 -6.99 -14.07 -5.93
C LEU A 106 -6.67 -15.54 -6.21
N LYS A 107 -6.57 -15.92 -7.49
CA LYS A 107 -6.09 -17.24 -7.90
C LYS A 107 -4.61 -17.44 -7.55
N ARG A 108 -3.82 -16.38 -7.66
CA ARG A 108 -2.41 -16.34 -7.25
C ARG A 108 -2.04 -14.93 -6.78
N PHE A 109 -1.17 -14.85 -5.78
CA PHE A 109 -0.66 -13.59 -5.28
C PHE A 109 0.53 -13.12 -6.13
N PRO A 110 0.64 -11.81 -6.47
CA PRO A 110 1.75 -11.30 -7.27
C PRO A 110 3.10 -11.48 -6.56
N THR A 111 4.15 -11.64 -7.38
CA THR A 111 5.53 -11.60 -6.89
C THR A 111 5.96 -10.15 -6.69
N ASP A 112 7.07 -9.94 -5.98
CA ASP A 112 7.75 -8.65 -5.92
C ASP A 112 8.09 -8.10 -7.31
N ASP A 113 8.58 -8.94 -8.23
CA ASP A 113 8.81 -8.55 -9.63
C ASP A 113 7.54 -8.12 -10.35
N THR A 114 6.41 -8.81 -10.12
CA THR A 114 5.13 -8.44 -10.70
C THR A 114 4.71 -7.05 -10.23
N ILE A 115 4.85 -6.77 -8.92
CA ILE A 115 4.55 -5.46 -8.33
C ILE A 115 5.50 -4.39 -8.87
N CYS A 116 6.81 -4.65 -8.90
CA CYS A 116 7.80 -3.73 -9.46
C CYS A 116 7.53 -3.42 -10.94
N ASN A 117 7.16 -4.43 -11.74
CA ASN A 117 6.86 -4.26 -13.15
C ASN A 117 5.60 -3.44 -13.36
N LEU A 118 4.58 -3.56 -12.50
CA LEU A 118 3.41 -2.68 -12.52
C LEU A 118 3.84 -1.22 -12.32
N PHE A 119 4.58 -0.92 -11.25
CA PHE A 119 4.99 0.46 -10.96
C PHE A 119 5.91 1.06 -12.04
N ARG A 120 6.76 0.26 -12.69
CA ARG A 120 7.59 0.72 -13.83
C ARG A 120 6.78 1.16 -15.04
N LYS A 121 5.49 0.79 -15.14
CA LYS A 121 4.61 1.22 -16.24
C LYS A 121 3.93 2.56 -15.96
N PHE A 122 3.95 3.02 -14.72
CA PHE A 122 3.40 4.33 -14.38
C PHE A 122 4.41 5.43 -14.72
N GLY A 123 4.20 6.13 -15.84
CA GLY A 123 4.79 7.44 -16.09
C GLY A 123 3.85 8.55 -15.59
N MET A 124 4.23 9.81 -15.70
CA MET A 124 3.44 10.94 -15.18
C MET A 124 2.01 10.95 -15.70
N GLY A 125 1.81 10.74 -17.00
CA GLY A 125 0.45 10.72 -17.57
C GLY A 125 -0.42 9.56 -17.07
N GLN A 126 0.16 8.41 -16.71
CA GLN A 126 -0.57 7.31 -16.07
C GLN A 126 -0.89 7.62 -14.62
N VAL A 127 0.03 8.24 -13.89
CA VAL A 127 -0.18 8.69 -12.51
C VAL A 127 -1.36 9.66 -12.45
N GLN A 128 -1.37 10.70 -13.27
CA GLN A 128 -2.47 11.66 -13.32
C GLN A 128 -3.80 10.98 -13.65
N ARG A 129 -3.89 10.25 -14.75
CA ARG A 129 -5.12 9.54 -15.16
C ARG A 129 -5.66 8.55 -14.13
N PHE A 130 -4.79 8.05 -13.25
CA PHE A 130 -5.20 7.13 -12.20
C PHE A 130 -5.61 7.86 -10.92
N PHE A 131 -4.82 8.81 -10.45
CA PHE A 131 -5.02 9.43 -9.15
C PHE A 131 -6.02 10.59 -9.14
N GLU A 132 -6.12 11.38 -10.22
CA GLU A 132 -7.08 12.49 -10.29
C GLU A 132 -8.53 12.03 -10.07
N PRO A 133 -9.08 11.05 -10.82
CA PRO A 133 -10.45 10.61 -10.59
C PRO A 133 -10.64 9.88 -9.26
N LEU A 134 -9.60 9.25 -8.72
CA LEU A 134 -9.65 8.66 -7.39
C LEU A 134 -9.69 9.73 -6.28
N ALA A 135 -8.94 10.82 -6.45
CA ALA A 135 -8.98 11.95 -5.53
C ALA A 135 -10.36 12.61 -5.55
N GLU A 136 -10.92 12.89 -6.73
CA GLU A 136 -12.28 13.41 -6.88
C GLU A 136 -13.32 12.51 -6.21
N TRP A 137 -13.25 11.20 -6.46
CA TRP A 137 -14.13 10.21 -5.84
C TRP A 137 -14.02 10.20 -4.32
N GLN A 138 -12.83 10.38 -3.76
CA GLN A 138 -12.61 10.48 -2.32
C GLN A 138 -13.12 11.81 -1.76
N MET A 139 -12.85 12.93 -2.45
CA MET A 139 -13.29 14.27 -2.01
C MET A 139 -14.80 14.38 -1.92
N GLN A 140 -15.55 13.77 -2.86
CA GLN A 140 -17.02 13.73 -2.81
C GLN A 140 -17.58 13.04 -1.55
N ARG A 141 -16.76 12.28 -0.84
CA ARG A 141 -17.12 11.55 0.41
C ARG A 141 -16.67 12.27 1.67
N LEU A 142 -15.93 13.36 1.54
CA LEU A 142 -15.55 14.14 2.69
C LEU A 142 -16.79 14.77 3.35
N PRO A 143 -16.87 14.82 4.68
CA PRO A 143 -17.95 15.50 5.38
C PRO A 143 -18.02 16.97 4.97
N LYS A 144 -19.21 17.48 4.75
CA LYS A 144 -19.39 18.92 4.55
C LYS A 144 -19.12 19.65 5.86
N ARG A 145 -18.22 20.64 5.84
CA ARG A 145 -17.84 21.45 6.99
C ARG A 145 -18.14 22.93 6.70
N PRO A 146 -19.08 23.56 7.42
CA PRO A 146 -19.39 24.98 7.23
C PRO A 146 -18.18 25.90 7.46
N GLU A 147 -17.31 25.52 8.39
CA GLU A 147 -16.05 26.20 8.72
C GLU A 147 -14.93 25.94 7.70
N GLY A 148 -15.16 25.05 6.74
CA GLY A 148 -14.15 24.63 5.77
C GLY A 148 -13.13 23.63 6.32
N TYR A 149 -12.05 23.44 5.56
CA TYR A 149 -10.93 22.58 5.92
C TYR A 149 -9.63 23.41 5.98
N THR A 150 -8.76 23.04 6.90
CA THR A 150 -7.39 23.57 6.95
C THR A 150 -6.52 22.79 5.99
N LEU A 151 -5.90 23.49 5.02
CA LEU A 151 -4.91 22.92 4.12
C LEU A 151 -3.51 23.10 4.70
N ASP A 152 -2.93 22.02 5.19
CA ASP A 152 -1.55 21.97 5.65
C ASP A 152 -0.60 21.61 4.51
N LEU A 153 0.44 22.43 4.34
CA LEU A 153 1.53 22.15 3.43
C LEU A 153 2.77 21.74 4.22
N ASP A 154 3.23 20.54 4.01
CA ASP A 154 4.42 20.03 4.69
C ASP A 154 5.40 19.39 3.71
N SER A 155 6.68 19.48 4.06
CA SER A 155 7.75 18.82 3.34
C SER A 155 8.57 17.95 4.29
N THR A 156 8.90 16.75 3.83
CA THR A 156 9.70 15.81 4.62
C THR A 156 10.89 15.30 3.82
N VAL A 157 11.82 14.62 4.49
CA VAL A 157 13.00 14.06 3.86
C VAL A 157 12.90 12.55 3.84
N PHE A 158 12.86 11.96 2.64
CA PHE A 158 12.93 10.53 2.43
C PHE A 158 14.35 10.12 2.04
N GLU A 159 15.11 9.61 2.99
CA GLU A 159 16.44 9.06 2.74
C GLU A 159 16.38 7.91 1.73
N ARG A 160 17.38 7.84 0.87
CA ARG A 160 17.52 6.79 -0.12
C ARG A 160 18.85 6.06 -0.01
N TYR A 161 18.79 4.76 -0.24
CA TYR A 161 19.94 3.88 -0.32
C TYR A 161 19.98 3.31 -1.75
N GLY A 162 20.83 3.89 -2.59
CA GLY A 162 20.98 3.48 -3.98
C GLY A 162 20.82 4.66 -4.96
N LYS A 163 20.72 4.32 -6.26
CA LYS A 163 20.68 5.29 -7.37
C LYS A 163 19.28 5.44 -7.93
N GLN A 164 18.31 5.83 -7.09
CA GLN A 164 16.97 6.11 -7.56
C GLN A 164 16.94 7.46 -8.31
N GLU A 165 16.11 7.54 -9.36
CA GLU A 165 15.88 8.77 -10.10
C GLU A 165 15.44 9.90 -9.16
N GLY A 166 16.00 11.11 -9.32
CA GLY A 166 15.72 12.27 -8.47
C GLY A 166 16.29 12.20 -7.04
N SER A 167 16.94 11.08 -6.67
CA SER A 167 17.61 10.96 -5.38
C SER A 167 18.93 11.70 -5.39
N LEU A 168 18.94 12.93 -4.85
CA LEU A 168 20.09 13.81 -4.83
C LEU A 168 20.49 14.18 -3.40
N LYS A 169 21.77 14.56 -3.23
CA LYS A 169 22.24 15.12 -1.97
C LYS A 169 21.71 16.53 -1.81
N GLY A 170 21.13 16.83 -0.64
CA GLY A 170 20.58 18.11 -0.30
C GLY A 170 20.46 18.29 1.21
N HIS A 171 19.58 19.17 1.65
CA HIS A 171 19.33 19.36 3.06
C HIS A 171 18.70 18.10 3.68
N ASN A 172 19.48 17.41 4.48
CA ASN A 172 19.02 16.29 5.29
C ASN A 172 19.53 16.51 6.72
N PRO A 173 18.68 17.01 7.63
CA PRO A 173 19.10 17.34 9.00
C PRO A 173 19.45 16.13 9.84
N ARG A 174 18.94 14.93 9.45
CA ARG A 174 19.21 13.68 10.17
C ARG A 174 20.51 13.02 9.73
N ARG A 175 20.85 13.12 8.43
CA ARG A 175 22.05 12.47 7.84
C ARG A 175 22.63 13.32 6.71
N HIS A 176 23.57 14.19 7.04
CA HIS A 176 24.26 15.01 6.07
C HIS A 176 24.91 14.19 4.95
N GLY A 177 24.79 14.67 3.71
CA GLY A 177 25.40 14.06 2.54
C GLY A 177 24.76 12.77 2.02
N ARG A 178 23.67 12.29 2.62
CA ARG A 178 22.88 11.17 2.08
C ARG A 178 21.95 11.64 0.97
N PRO A 179 21.87 10.88 -0.15
CA PRO A 179 20.85 11.12 -1.16
C PRO A 179 19.43 10.94 -0.57
N SER A 180 18.53 11.80 -0.99
CA SER A 180 17.14 11.79 -0.51
C SER A 180 16.18 12.25 -1.59
N HIS A 181 14.90 12.08 -1.36
CA HIS A 181 13.83 12.87 -1.96
C HIS A 181 13.27 13.83 -0.93
N HIS A 182 12.70 14.93 -1.40
CA HIS A 182 12.10 15.96 -0.56
C HIS A 182 10.65 16.21 -1.01
N PRO A 183 9.72 15.25 -0.75
CA PRO A 183 8.32 15.41 -1.13
C PRO A 183 7.70 16.64 -0.48
N LEU A 184 6.76 17.27 -1.20
CA LEU A 184 5.85 18.28 -0.70
C LEU A 184 4.44 17.69 -0.71
N LEU A 185 3.74 17.82 0.40
CA LEU A 185 2.42 17.23 0.63
C LEU A 185 1.43 18.32 0.99
N ALA A 186 0.22 18.22 0.48
CA ALA A 186 -0.94 19.02 0.88
C ALA A 186 -1.96 18.12 1.54
N VAL A 187 -2.28 18.38 2.80
CA VAL A 187 -3.16 17.54 3.62
C VAL A 187 -4.30 18.38 4.16
N LEU A 188 -5.52 17.85 4.07
CA LEU A 188 -6.68 18.39 4.78
C LEU A 188 -6.66 17.86 6.20
N SER A 189 -6.32 18.73 7.15
CA SER A 189 -5.98 18.32 8.53
C SER A 189 -7.11 17.60 9.24
N GLU A 190 -8.33 18.12 9.18
CA GLU A 190 -9.48 17.56 9.90
C GLU A 190 -9.96 16.22 9.31
N ALA A 191 -9.68 15.97 8.03
CA ALA A 191 -10.02 14.73 7.34
C ALA A 191 -8.88 13.71 7.33
N HIS A 192 -7.67 14.12 7.73
CA HIS A 192 -6.44 13.35 7.52
C HIS A 192 -6.27 12.88 6.07
N PHE A 193 -6.69 13.74 5.13
CA PHE A 193 -6.77 13.42 3.71
C PHE A 193 -5.62 14.04 2.95
N LEU A 194 -4.81 13.23 2.26
CA LEU A 194 -3.78 13.70 1.35
C LEU A 194 -4.43 14.16 0.05
N LEU A 195 -4.51 15.48 -0.12
CA LEU A 195 -5.13 16.10 -1.29
C LEU A 195 -4.18 16.07 -2.50
N HIS A 196 -2.92 16.43 -2.29
CA HIS A 196 -1.92 16.53 -3.38
C HIS A 196 -0.52 16.19 -2.88
N GLY A 197 0.36 15.76 -3.77
CA GLY A 197 1.74 15.42 -3.41
C GLY A 197 2.70 15.47 -4.60
N TRP A 198 3.82 16.15 -4.42
CA TRP A 198 4.95 16.12 -5.33
C TRP A 198 6.13 15.34 -4.75
N LEU A 199 6.70 14.43 -5.51
CA LEU A 199 7.98 13.81 -5.17
C LEU A 199 9.11 14.63 -5.77
N ARG A 200 9.67 15.58 -4.99
CA ARG A 200 10.77 16.44 -5.42
C ARG A 200 12.14 15.79 -5.17
N SER A 201 13.15 16.21 -5.91
CA SER A 201 14.53 15.76 -5.70
C SER A 201 15.09 16.25 -4.35
N GLY A 202 16.07 15.52 -3.80
CA GLY A 202 16.61 15.78 -2.47
C GLY A 202 17.35 17.11 -2.30
N ASN A 203 17.75 17.75 -3.41
CA ASN A 203 18.35 19.10 -3.41
C ASN A 203 17.33 20.22 -3.54
N CYS A 204 16.04 19.92 -3.49
CA CYS A 204 14.98 20.91 -3.55
C CYS A 204 14.79 21.57 -2.18
N GLY A 205 14.84 22.90 -2.13
CA GLY A 205 14.49 23.66 -0.93
C GLY A 205 12.98 23.61 -0.64
N THR A 206 12.59 23.81 0.61
CA THR A 206 11.19 23.70 1.05
C THR A 206 10.24 24.59 0.26
N ALA A 207 10.61 25.85 0.04
CA ALA A 207 9.77 26.84 -0.65
C ALA A 207 9.78 26.72 -2.19
N ARG A 208 10.70 25.93 -2.77
CA ARG A 208 10.82 25.83 -4.23
C ARG A 208 9.61 25.14 -4.83
N GLY A 209 8.90 25.83 -5.73
CA GLY A 209 7.69 25.34 -6.40
C GLY A 209 6.45 25.31 -5.52
N ALA A 210 6.48 25.92 -4.32
CA ALA A 210 5.34 25.89 -3.41
C ALA A 210 4.10 26.63 -3.96
N GLU A 211 4.30 27.68 -4.75
CA GLU A 211 3.21 28.45 -5.36
C GLU A 211 2.49 27.60 -6.42
N GLU A 212 3.23 26.99 -7.34
CA GLU A 212 2.68 26.12 -8.37
C GLU A 212 1.99 24.91 -7.75
N PHE A 213 2.62 24.28 -6.75
CA PHE A 213 2.05 23.19 -6.00
C PHE A 213 0.72 23.55 -5.33
N LEU A 214 0.65 24.73 -4.72
CA LEU A 214 -0.58 25.23 -4.08
C LEU A 214 -1.68 25.48 -5.11
N LYS A 215 -1.35 26.06 -6.27
CA LYS A 215 -2.30 26.24 -7.38
C LYS A 215 -2.88 24.91 -7.86
N GLU A 216 -2.02 23.89 -8.03
CA GLU A 216 -2.49 22.54 -8.38
C GLU A 216 -3.38 21.93 -7.29
N ALA A 217 -2.98 22.03 -6.02
CA ALA A 217 -3.77 21.52 -4.91
C ALA A 217 -5.15 22.18 -4.81
N LEU A 218 -5.22 23.52 -4.99
CA LEU A 218 -6.48 24.26 -4.98
C LEU A 218 -7.35 23.94 -6.22
N ALA A 219 -6.74 23.70 -7.38
CA ALA A 219 -7.49 23.29 -8.57
C ALA A 219 -8.14 21.90 -8.42
N LEU A 220 -7.56 21.02 -7.61
CA LEU A 220 -8.17 19.72 -7.27
C LEU A 220 -9.35 19.88 -6.29
N TRP A 221 -9.35 20.97 -5.50
CA TRP A 221 -10.42 21.20 -4.52
C TRP A 221 -11.72 21.76 -5.16
N GLY A 222 -11.63 22.36 -6.32
CA GLY A 222 -12.79 22.82 -7.08
C GLY A 222 -12.90 24.23 -7.34
#